data_220fcf70cb40b1dd19b181ad31ba94a0
#
_entry.id   220fcf70cb40b1dd19b181ad31ba94a0
#
_cell.length_a   1.000
_cell.length_b   1.000
_cell.length_c   1.000
_cell.angle_alpha   90.00
_cell.angle_beta   90.00
_cell.angle_gamma   90.00
#
_symmetry.space_group_name_H-M   'P 1'
#
loop_
_entity.id
_entity.type
_entity.pdbx_description
1 polymer ?
#
loop_
_entity_poly.entity_id
_entity_poly.type
_entity_poly.pdbx_seq_one_letter_code
_entity_poly.pdbx_strand_id
1 'polypeptide(L)'
;ADWIIKKKLDLQYYFVKFGVDTRSVRFPGLISHVKEPGGGTTDYAVEIYFKVVKEGQYTSYIARNTYIDMMYMEDAIIAIIKLMEADGAKLETRNGYNLSAMSVEPEMIKKVIQKFYPNFTLDYAVDPVRQDIASTWPDNIDISCSRGEWGFNLKYDLATMNETMLKAIENNEHVTK
;
A
#
# COMPACT_ATOMS: atom_id res chain seq x y z
N ALA A 1 -14.27 8.97 11.87
CA ALA A 1 -13.68 7.99 12.81
C ALA A 1 -14.75 7.12 13.48
N ASP A 2 -15.85 7.68 13.97
CA ASP A 2 -16.84 6.95 14.79
C ASP A 2 -17.54 5.79 14.07
N TRP A 3 -17.83 5.90 12.77
CA TRP A 3 -18.48 4.80 12.05
C TRP A 3 -17.55 3.61 11.77
N ILE A 4 -16.24 3.83 11.67
CA ILE A 4 -15.24 2.76 11.53
C ILE A 4 -15.14 1.97 12.83
N ILE A 5 -15.16 2.66 13.97
CA ILE A 5 -15.17 2.04 15.29
C ILE A 5 -16.46 1.24 15.47
N LYS A 6 -17.60 1.80 15.09
CA LYS A 6 -18.91 1.11 15.15
C LYS A 6 -18.93 -0.15 14.31
N LYS A 7 -18.47 -0.14 13.06
CA LYS A 7 -18.39 -1.35 12.22
C LYS A 7 -17.49 -2.44 12.82
N LYS A 8 -16.38 -2.08 13.46
CA LYS A 8 -15.53 -3.06 14.15
C LYS A 8 -16.25 -3.74 15.30
N LEU A 9 -16.96 -2.96 16.11
CA LEU A 9 -17.75 -3.49 17.21
C LEU A 9 -18.89 -4.38 16.70
N ASP A 10 -19.53 -4.01 15.59
CA ASP A 10 -20.56 -4.83 14.96
C ASP A 10 -20.02 -6.19 14.48
N LEU A 11 -18.86 -6.24 13.82
CA LEU A 11 -18.25 -7.49 13.37
C LEU A 11 -17.96 -8.44 14.55
N GLN A 12 -17.35 -7.93 15.61
CA GLN A 12 -17.10 -8.71 16.83
C GLN A 12 -18.39 -9.18 17.50
N TYR A 13 -19.39 -8.30 17.58
CA TYR A 13 -20.68 -8.63 18.14
C TYR A 13 -21.36 -9.78 17.39
N TYR A 14 -21.36 -9.73 16.05
CA TYR A 14 -21.92 -10.81 15.23
C TYR A 14 -21.21 -12.12 15.42
N PHE A 15 -19.88 -12.10 15.52
CA PHE A 15 -19.11 -13.30 15.82
C PHE A 15 -19.42 -13.88 17.19
N VAL A 16 -19.35 -13.06 18.24
CA VAL A 16 -19.54 -13.52 19.62
C VAL A 16 -20.98 -13.96 19.89
N LYS A 17 -21.97 -13.21 19.37
CA LYS A 17 -23.37 -13.46 19.68
C LYS A 17 -24.02 -14.50 18.78
N PHE A 18 -23.65 -14.55 17.52
CA PHE A 18 -24.33 -15.37 16.51
C PHE A 18 -23.43 -16.42 15.87
N GLY A 19 -22.16 -16.48 16.21
CA GLY A 19 -21.19 -17.42 15.63
C GLY A 19 -20.86 -17.13 14.14
N VAL A 20 -21.18 -15.94 13.65
CA VAL A 20 -20.86 -15.55 12.27
C VAL A 20 -19.37 -15.34 12.14
N ASP A 21 -18.69 -16.08 11.25
CA ASP A 21 -17.26 -15.95 11.01
C ASP A 21 -16.96 -14.64 10.26
N THR A 22 -16.73 -13.59 11.03
CA THR A 22 -16.36 -12.25 10.52
C THR A 22 -14.86 -12.07 10.52
N ARG A 23 -14.32 -11.53 9.41
CA ARG A 23 -12.89 -11.26 9.23
C ARG A 23 -12.71 -9.91 8.57
N SER A 24 -11.74 -9.12 9.02
CA SER A 24 -11.46 -7.83 8.38
C SER A 24 -9.97 -7.49 8.39
N VAL A 25 -9.55 -6.69 7.41
CA VAL A 25 -8.19 -6.18 7.27
C VAL A 25 -8.18 -4.66 7.23
N ARG A 26 -7.04 -4.06 7.59
CA ARG A 26 -6.72 -2.66 7.35
C ARG A 26 -5.52 -2.61 6.45
N PHE A 27 -5.72 -2.04 5.28
CA PHE A 27 -4.65 -1.84 4.30
C PHE A 27 -3.85 -0.58 4.61
N PRO A 28 -2.54 -0.59 4.33
CA PRO A 28 -1.74 0.61 4.16
C PRO A 28 -2.06 1.28 2.81
N GLY A 29 -1.26 2.23 2.37
CA GLY A 29 -1.34 2.74 1.01
C GLY A 29 -1.09 1.61 -0.02
N LEU A 30 -1.93 1.52 -1.05
CA LEU A 30 -1.80 0.48 -2.07
C LEU A 30 -1.15 1.01 -3.34
N ILE A 31 -0.17 0.26 -3.86
CA ILE A 31 0.55 0.55 -5.10
C ILE A 31 0.09 -0.44 -6.16
N SER A 32 -0.30 0.06 -7.35
CA SER A 32 -0.74 -0.76 -8.48
C SER A 32 -0.34 -0.12 -9.80
N HIS A 33 -0.02 -0.96 -10.79
CA HIS A 33 0.30 -0.53 -12.17
C HIS A 33 -0.91 -0.52 -13.11
N VAL A 34 -2.08 -0.97 -12.66
CA VAL A 34 -3.24 -1.22 -13.54
C VAL A 34 -3.88 0.07 -14.03
N LYS A 35 -3.86 1.11 -13.21
CA LYS A 35 -4.50 2.40 -13.52
C LYS A 35 -3.73 3.55 -12.88
N GLU A 36 -3.65 4.66 -13.59
CA GLU A 36 -3.16 5.92 -13.02
C GLU A 36 -4.04 6.36 -11.83
N PRO A 37 -3.42 6.88 -10.78
CA PRO A 37 -4.13 7.26 -9.56
C PRO A 37 -5.04 8.47 -9.75
N GLY A 38 -6.01 8.61 -8.86
CA GLY A 38 -7.05 9.64 -8.94
C GLY A 38 -6.82 10.90 -8.12
N GLY A 39 -5.68 11.05 -7.44
CA GLY A 39 -5.30 12.24 -6.68
C GLY A 39 -5.36 12.11 -5.16
N GLY A 40 -5.27 10.90 -4.60
CA GLY A 40 -5.16 10.67 -3.16
C GLY A 40 -3.77 11.04 -2.58
N THR A 41 -3.65 11.10 -1.27
CA THR A 41 -2.39 11.46 -0.60
C THR A 41 -1.27 10.44 -0.85
N THR A 42 -1.60 9.15 -0.93
CA THR A 42 -0.65 8.04 -1.19
C THR A 42 -0.27 7.90 -2.66
N ASP A 43 -1.00 8.56 -3.55
CA ASP A 43 -0.91 8.37 -5.00
C ASP A 43 0.44 8.79 -5.58
N TYR A 44 1.22 9.62 -4.87
CA TYR A 44 2.58 9.99 -5.29
C TYR A 44 3.46 8.75 -5.55
N ALA A 45 3.28 7.70 -4.75
CA ALA A 45 4.04 6.45 -4.84
C ALA A 45 3.61 5.57 -6.03
N VAL A 46 2.55 5.94 -6.72
CA VAL A 46 2.07 5.32 -7.98
C VAL A 46 2.38 6.24 -9.15
N GLU A 47 2.03 7.53 -9.06
CA GLU A 47 2.25 8.54 -10.10
C GLU A 47 3.71 8.60 -10.56
N ILE A 48 4.65 8.50 -9.62
CA ILE A 48 6.09 8.54 -9.90
C ILE A 48 6.50 7.49 -10.95
N TYR A 49 5.90 6.30 -10.97
CA TYR A 49 6.18 5.24 -11.93
C TYR A 49 5.63 5.55 -13.33
N PHE A 50 4.42 6.07 -13.41
CA PHE A 50 3.85 6.50 -14.69
C PHE A 50 4.61 7.68 -15.27
N LYS A 51 5.00 8.64 -14.43
CA LYS A 51 5.75 9.83 -14.84
C LYS A 51 7.17 9.51 -15.30
N VAL A 52 7.86 8.59 -14.62
CA VAL A 52 9.22 8.22 -15.06
C VAL A 52 9.21 7.56 -16.43
N VAL A 53 8.24 6.69 -16.72
CA VAL A 53 8.14 6.01 -18.02
C VAL A 53 7.77 6.99 -19.13
N LYS A 54 6.86 7.94 -18.86
CA LYS A 54 6.38 8.92 -19.86
C LYS A 54 7.30 10.12 -20.04
N GLU A 55 7.85 10.66 -18.95
CA GLU A 55 8.45 11.99 -18.93
C GLU A 55 9.91 11.97 -18.41
N GLY A 56 10.36 10.89 -17.76
CA GLY A 56 11.69 10.81 -17.17
C GLY A 56 11.89 11.69 -15.94
N GLN A 57 10.84 12.34 -15.46
CA GLN A 57 10.87 13.25 -14.31
C GLN A 57 9.55 13.20 -13.53
N TYR A 58 9.62 13.57 -12.26
CA TYR A 58 8.43 13.69 -11.40
C TYR A 58 8.60 14.82 -10.39
N THR A 59 7.51 15.53 -10.10
CA THR A 59 7.44 16.52 -9.03
C THR A 59 6.52 16.02 -7.93
N SER A 60 7.12 15.66 -6.78
CA SER A 60 6.37 15.14 -5.65
C SER A 60 5.64 16.24 -4.88
N TYR A 61 4.37 16.02 -4.57
CA TYR A 61 3.59 16.85 -3.65
C TYR A 61 3.72 16.43 -2.18
N ILE A 62 4.45 15.34 -1.90
CA ILE A 62 4.82 14.92 -0.55
C ILE A 62 6.29 15.28 -0.32
N ALA A 63 6.60 15.81 0.86
CA ALA A 63 7.95 16.24 1.23
C ALA A 63 8.92 15.05 1.39
N ARG A 64 10.23 15.37 1.30
CA ARG A 64 11.30 14.44 1.69
C ARG A 64 11.13 13.99 3.14
N ASN A 65 11.60 12.79 3.43
CA ASN A 65 11.54 12.18 4.76
C ASN A 65 10.11 12.01 5.32
N THR A 66 9.09 12.05 4.45
CA THR A 66 7.72 11.67 4.82
C THR A 66 7.53 10.20 4.52
N TYR A 67 7.65 9.38 5.54
CA TYR A 67 7.47 7.94 5.44
C TYR A 67 5.99 7.58 5.47
N ILE A 68 5.56 6.76 4.53
CA ILE A 68 4.20 6.25 4.46
C ILE A 68 4.26 4.74 4.28
N ASP A 69 3.47 4.03 5.05
CA ASP A 69 3.39 2.58 4.95
C ASP A 69 2.60 2.17 3.69
N MET A 70 3.19 1.32 2.87
CA MET A 70 2.70 0.96 1.55
C MET A 70 2.76 -0.55 1.32
N MET A 71 1.92 -1.02 0.38
CA MET A 71 1.87 -2.42 -0.03
C MET A 71 1.55 -2.53 -1.53
N TYR A 72 2.18 -3.49 -2.20
CA TYR A 72 1.83 -3.80 -3.58
C TYR A 72 0.49 -4.54 -3.66
N MET A 73 -0.32 -4.21 -4.67
CA MET A 73 -1.69 -4.72 -4.81
C MET A 73 -1.78 -6.25 -4.84
N GLU A 74 -0.82 -6.93 -5.47
CA GLU A 74 -0.81 -8.39 -5.50
C GLU A 74 -0.67 -9.02 -4.10
N ASP A 75 0.19 -8.46 -3.25
CA ASP A 75 0.30 -8.91 -1.85
C ASP A 75 -0.99 -8.64 -1.07
N ALA A 76 -1.67 -7.53 -1.35
CA ALA A 76 -2.96 -7.21 -0.74
C ALA A 76 -4.05 -8.23 -1.11
N ILE A 77 -4.12 -8.62 -2.38
CA ILE A 77 -5.07 -9.64 -2.86
C ILE A 77 -4.76 -11.01 -2.24
N ILE A 78 -3.48 -11.42 -2.26
CA ILE A 78 -3.05 -12.68 -1.65
C ILE A 78 -3.38 -12.69 -0.15
N ALA A 79 -3.19 -11.57 0.55
CA ALA A 79 -3.51 -11.45 1.96
C ALA A 79 -5.00 -11.68 2.25
N ILE A 80 -5.90 -11.11 1.43
CA ILE A 80 -7.35 -11.34 1.57
C ILE A 80 -7.67 -12.82 1.38
N ILE A 81 -7.17 -13.45 0.31
CA ILE A 81 -7.44 -14.86 0.01
C ILE A 81 -6.96 -15.74 1.17
N LYS A 82 -5.72 -15.55 1.64
CA LYS A 82 -5.18 -16.31 2.77
C LYS A 82 -5.98 -16.11 4.05
N LEU A 83 -6.44 -14.89 4.35
CA LEU A 83 -7.28 -14.66 5.51
C LEU A 83 -8.64 -15.36 5.37
N MET A 84 -9.23 -15.38 4.18
CA MET A 84 -10.50 -16.09 3.93
C MET A 84 -10.35 -17.61 4.09
N GLU A 85 -9.21 -18.19 3.69
CA GLU A 85 -8.91 -19.62 3.78
C GLU A 85 -8.36 -20.05 5.16
N ALA A 86 -7.97 -19.08 6.00
CA ALA A 86 -7.39 -19.36 7.31
C ALA A 86 -8.37 -20.15 8.22
N ASP A 87 -7.83 -21.04 9.04
CA ASP A 87 -8.59 -21.75 10.06
C ASP A 87 -9.21 -20.77 11.07
N GLY A 88 -10.52 -20.66 11.05
CA GLY A 88 -11.27 -19.74 11.92
C GLY A 88 -11.01 -19.96 13.43
N ALA A 89 -10.61 -21.16 13.84
CA ALA A 89 -10.28 -21.46 15.23
C ALA A 89 -8.99 -20.79 15.71
N LYS A 90 -8.10 -20.40 14.79
CA LYS A 90 -6.82 -19.72 15.08
C LYS A 90 -6.93 -18.19 15.05
N LEU A 91 -8.07 -17.66 14.62
CA LEU A 91 -8.26 -16.23 14.47
C LEU A 91 -8.77 -15.61 15.77
N GLU A 92 -7.91 -14.89 16.48
CA GLU A 92 -8.25 -14.17 17.71
C GLU A 92 -8.59 -12.69 17.41
N THR A 93 -7.82 -12.06 16.51
CA THR A 93 -7.90 -10.62 16.19
C THR A 93 -8.87 -10.35 15.02
N ARG A 94 -10.05 -10.90 15.01
CA ARG A 94 -11.01 -10.86 13.88
C ARG A 94 -11.39 -9.47 13.37
N ASN A 95 -11.29 -8.43 14.22
CA ASN A 95 -11.86 -7.10 13.96
C ASN A 95 -10.96 -6.13 13.20
N GLY A 96 -9.92 -6.60 12.57
CA GLY A 96 -9.07 -5.78 11.74
C GLY A 96 -7.61 -6.12 11.87
N TYR A 97 -7.20 -7.11 11.12
CA TYR A 97 -5.80 -7.43 10.91
C TYR A 97 -5.11 -6.29 10.19
N ASN A 98 -4.07 -5.75 10.76
CA ASN A 98 -3.24 -4.79 10.07
C ASN A 98 -2.41 -5.51 9.01
N LEU A 99 -2.30 -4.89 7.85
CA LEU A 99 -1.39 -5.27 6.77
C LEU A 99 -0.40 -4.14 6.52
N SER A 100 0.84 -4.49 6.27
CA SER A 100 1.92 -3.59 5.95
C SER A 100 2.97 -4.36 5.15
N ALA A 101 3.66 -3.68 4.24
CA ALA A 101 4.75 -4.26 3.50
C ALA A 101 6.05 -3.47 3.67
N MET A 102 6.01 -2.18 3.42
CA MET A 102 7.19 -1.34 3.40
C MET A 102 6.86 0.11 3.77
N SER A 103 7.66 0.70 4.63
CA SER A 103 7.62 2.14 4.90
C SER A 103 8.52 2.84 3.89
N VAL A 104 7.96 3.69 3.03
CA VAL A 104 8.69 4.34 1.95
C VAL A 104 8.52 5.85 1.95
N GLU A 105 9.55 6.54 1.49
CA GLU A 105 9.53 7.98 1.22
C GLU A 105 9.99 8.25 -0.23
N PRO A 106 9.73 9.43 -0.80
CA PRO A 106 9.98 9.70 -2.22
C PRO A 106 11.42 9.44 -2.70
N GLU A 107 12.45 9.75 -1.89
CA GLU A 107 13.85 9.51 -2.29
C GLU A 107 14.22 8.02 -2.30
N MET A 108 13.57 7.19 -1.47
CA MET A 108 13.77 5.73 -1.53
C MET A 108 13.25 5.17 -2.84
N ILE A 109 12.07 5.60 -3.28
CA ILE A 109 11.48 5.20 -4.57
C ILE A 109 12.35 5.69 -5.72
N LYS A 110 12.81 6.96 -5.70
CA LYS A 110 13.74 7.50 -6.67
C LYS A 110 14.99 6.64 -6.84
N LYS A 111 15.63 6.24 -5.72
CA LYS A 111 16.86 5.42 -5.74
C LYS A 111 16.68 4.07 -6.44
N VAL A 112 15.54 3.41 -6.24
CA VAL A 112 15.28 2.13 -6.92
C VAL A 112 14.90 2.33 -8.39
N ILE A 113 14.18 3.39 -8.72
CA ILE A 113 13.86 3.79 -10.10
C ILE A 113 15.14 4.09 -10.88
N GLN A 114 16.09 4.82 -10.29
CA GLN A 114 17.34 5.21 -10.96
C GLN A 114 18.24 4.01 -11.34
N LYS A 115 18.01 2.83 -10.82
CA LYS A 115 18.68 1.60 -11.30
C LYS A 115 18.28 1.22 -12.73
N PHE A 116 17.09 1.61 -13.17
CA PHE A 116 16.52 1.33 -14.49
C PHE A 116 16.51 2.60 -15.36
N TYR A 117 16.27 3.75 -14.75
CA TYR A 117 16.22 5.08 -15.37
C TYR A 117 17.29 6.00 -14.73
N PRO A 118 18.57 5.89 -15.09
CA PRO A 118 19.66 6.63 -14.42
C PRO A 118 19.50 8.16 -14.45
N ASN A 119 18.84 8.69 -15.49
CA ASN A 119 18.61 10.13 -15.67
C ASN A 119 17.32 10.63 -15.03
N PHE A 120 16.59 9.79 -14.30
CA PHE A 120 15.35 10.19 -13.64
C PHE A 120 15.59 11.29 -12.61
N THR A 121 14.81 12.37 -12.70
CA THR A 121 14.83 13.50 -11.76
C THR A 121 13.57 13.55 -10.91
N LEU A 122 13.76 13.89 -9.64
CA LEU A 122 12.68 14.08 -8.67
C LEU A 122 12.79 15.47 -8.05
N ASP A 123 11.78 16.29 -8.29
CA ASP A 123 11.59 17.60 -7.70
C ASP A 123 10.46 17.61 -6.68
N TYR A 124 10.28 18.72 -5.96
CA TYR A 124 9.28 18.86 -4.90
C TYR A 124 8.49 20.15 -5.05
N ALA A 125 7.16 20.02 -5.08
CA ALA A 125 6.18 21.09 -4.93
C ALA A 125 5.15 20.64 -3.90
N VAL A 126 5.51 20.75 -2.62
CA VAL A 126 4.74 20.18 -1.51
C VAL A 126 3.36 20.80 -1.42
N ASP A 127 2.32 19.98 -1.49
CA ASP A 127 0.93 20.35 -1.21
C ASP A 127 0.71 20.31 0.31
N PRO A 128 0.47 21.47 0.96
CA PRO A 128 0.36 21.53 2.41
C PRO A 128 -0.79 20.68 2.95
N VAL A 129 -1.91 20.60 2.25
CA VAL A 129 -3.08 19.81 2.71
C VAL A 129 -2.78 18.31 2.69
N ARG A 130 -2.18 17.82 1.60
CA ARG A 130 -1.79 16.41 1.49
C ARG A 130 -0.65 16.06 2.45
N GLN A 131 0.29 16.99 2.64
CA GLN A 131 1.40 16.81 3.58
C GLN A 131 0.90 16.73 5.02
N ASP A 132 -0.03 17.59 5.42
CA ASP A 132 -0.61 17.57 6.75
C ASP A 132 -1.34 16.23 7.00
N ILE A 133 -2.08 15.73 6.02
CA ILE A 133 -2.72 14.39 6.11
C ILE A 133 -1.65 13.31 6.27
N ALA A 134 -0.63 13.30 5.41
CA ALA A 134 0.45 12.30 5.46
C ALA A 134 1.17 12.30 6.81
N SER A 135 1.42 13.47 7.37
CA SER A 135 2.11 13.64 8.65
C SER A 135 1.31 13.11 9.87
N THR A 136 0.01 12.83 9.70
CA THR A 136 -0.81 12.20 10.75
C THR A 136 -0.77 10.68 10.74
N TRP A 137 -0.20 10.09 9.69
CA TRP A 137 -0.17 8.64 9.55
C TRP A 137 1.08 8.04 10.21
N PRO A 138 0.98 6.81 10.71
CA PRO A 138 2.14 6.13 11.27
C PRO A 138 3.13 5.76 10.17
N ASP A 139 4.42 5.92 10.45
CA ASP A 139 5.51 5.53 9.55
C ASP A 139 5.60 4.01 9.37
N ASN A 140 5.07 3.25 10.32
CA ASN A 140 5.09 1.79 10.35
C ASN A 140 3.86 1.24 11.07
N ILE A 141 3.36 0.10 10.60
CA ILE A 141 2.20 -0.58 11.15
C ILE A 141 2.60 -1.97 11.65
N ASP A 142 2.26 -2.30 12.89
CA ASP A 142 2.48 -3.63 13.46
C ASP A 142 1.56 -4.68 12.81
N ILE A 143 2.15 -5.75 12.30
CA ILE A 143 1.50 -6.88 11.62
C ILE A 143 1.70 -8.20 12.34
N SER A 144 2.12 -8.18 13.59
CA SER A 144 2.42 -9.39 14.40
C SER A 144 1.22 -10.35 14.46
N CYS A 145 0.00 -9.84 14.68
CA CYS A 145 -1.22 -10.63 14.69
C CYS A 145 -1.47 -11.30 13.33
N SER A 146 -1.32 -10.57 12.23
CA SER A 146 -1.50 -11.12 10.88
C SER A 146 -0.52 -12.23 10.56
N ARG A 147 0.73 -12.08 10.99
CA ARG A 147 1.78 -13.11 10.83
C ARG A 147 1.53 -14.32 11.73
N GLY A 148 1.19 -14.09 12.99
CA GLY A 148 1.04 -15.16 13.98
C GLY A 148 -0.21 -16.00 13.79
N GLU A 149 -1.36 -15.38 13.51
CA GLU A 149 -2.64 -16.08 13.51
C GLU A 149 -2.97 -16.77 12.18
N TRP A 150 -2.54 -16.21 11.02
CA TRP A 150 -2.86 -16.79 9.71
C TRP A 150 -1.71 -16.78 8.70
N GLY A 151 -0.48 -16.53 9.16
CA GLY A 151 0.71 -16.73 8.33
C GLY A 151 0.86 -15.69 7.22
N PHE A 152 0.47 -14.43 7.48
CA PHE A 152 0.69 -13.34 6.53
C PHE A 152 2.18 -13.20 6.22
N ASN A 153 2.52 -13.23 4.96
CA ASN A 153 3.87 -13.00 4.46
C ASN A 153 3.84 -12.24 3.15
N LEU A 154 4.89 -11.50 2.89
CA LEU A 154 5.05 -10.65 1.72
C LEU A 154 5.85 -11.38 0.65
N LYS A 155 5.49 -11.11 -0.60
CA LYS A 155 6.24 -11.52 -1.80
C LYS A 155 7.09 -10.37 -2.35
N TYR A 156 6.61 -9.13 -2.20
CA TYR A 156 7.23 -7.96 -2.79
C TYR A 156 7.91 -7.09 -1.74
N ASP A 157 9.20 -6.84 -1.92
CA ASP A 157 9.93 -5.73 -1.34
C ASP A 157 9.94 -4.53 -2.30
N LEU A 158 10.54 -3.41 -1.89
CA LEU A 158 10.61 -2.19 -2.71
C LEU A 158 11.31 -2.43 -4.05
N ALA A 159 12.35 -3.25 -4.09
CA ALA A 159 13.12 -3.50 -5.32
C ALA A 159 12.32 -4.35 -6.32
N THR A 160 11.74 -5.45 -5.86
CA THR A 160 10.92 -6.36 -6.67
C THR A 160 9.65 -5.68 -7.16
N MET A 161 8.98 -4.91 -6.31
CA MET A 161 7.82 -4.11 -6.68
C MET A 161 8.20 -3.07 -7.76
N ASN A 162 9.30 -2.34 -7.58
CA ASN A 162 9.78 -1.34 -8.53
C ASN A 162 9.98 -1.93 -9.92
N GLU A 163 10.69 -3.06 -10.02
CA GLU A 163 10.91 -3.76 -11.29
C GLU A 163 9.60 -4.19 -11.95
N THR A 164 8.66 -4.74 -11.16
CA THR A 164 7.35 -5.17 -11.64
C THR A 164 6.52 -3.99 -12.15
N MET A 165 6.48 -2.88 -11.40
CA MET A 165 5.77 -1.66 -11.78
C MET A 165 6.28 -1.10 -13.10
N LEU A 166 7.59 -0.90 -13.24
CA LEU A 166 8.20 -0.34 -14.45
C LEU A 166 7.91 -1.22 -15.66
N LYS A 167 8.20 -2.53 -15.59
CA LYS A 167 7.93 -3.47 -16.69
C LYS A 167 6.47 -3.49 -17.12
N ALA A 168 5.55 -3.47 -16.16
CA ALA A 168 4.12 -3.54 -16.47
C ALA A 168 3.61 -2.26 -17.15
N ILE A 169 4.07 -1.09 -16.70
CA ILE A 169 3.69 0.19 -17.31
C ILE A 169 4.29 0.33 -18.71
N GLU A 170 5.57 -0.01 -18.91
CA GLU A 170 6.22 -0.01 -20.22
C GLU A 170 5.47 -0.89 -21.23
N ASN A 171 5.11 -2.10 -20.83
CA ASN A 171 4.37 -3.03 -21.70
C ASN A 171 2.99 -2.50 -22.08
N ASN A 172 2.28 -1.85 -21.16
CA ASN A 172 0.95 -1.28 -21.44
C ASN A 172 1.03 -0.08 -22.39
N GLU A 173 2.09 0.74 -22.33
CA GLU A 173 2.29 1.86 -23.27
C GLU A 173 2.63 1.39 -24.69
N HIS A 174 3.26 0.23 -24.84
CA HIS A 174 3.53 -0.38 -26.15
C HIS A 174 2.29 -0.98 -26.80
N VAL A 175 1.27 -1.36 -26.03
CA VAL A 175 0.00 -1.90 -26.54
C VAL A 175 -0.99 -0.81 -26.96
N THR A 176 -0.83 0.41 -26.45
CA THR A 176 -1.73 1.54 -26.70
C THR A 176 -1.29 2.45 -27.86
N LYS A 177 -0.17 2.14 -28.50
CA LYS A 177 0.33 2.78 -29.75
C LYS A 177 0.08 1.89 -30.95
#